data_2fbac3f97597ad56c104c4be9647af18
#
_entry.id   2fbac3f97597ad56c104c4be9647af18
#
_cell.length_a   1.000
_cell.length_b   1.000
_cell.length_c   1.000
_cell.angle_alpha   90.00
_cell.angle_beta   90.00
_cell.angle_gamma   90.00
#
_symmetry.space_group_name_H-M   'P 1'
#
loop_
_entity.id
_entity.type
_entity.pdbx_description
1 polymer ?
#
loop_
_entity_poly.entity_id
_entity_poly.type
_entity_poly.pdbx_seq_one_letter_code
_entity_poly.pdbx_strand_id
1 'polypeptide(L)'
;NYVSSRNYSMDEYCTDVVEAVMTILDQQGIEHPHIVTESGRATVAYYSILLFNILDVSIAETGESIPDVLPADVPEPVVNLREVLQGLSVRNLQECYNDAVYYRDEMRQLFITGRVTLRQRTLADKYFWAIINRIAEEKEKLKHTPKELADIDSTLADIYYGNFSVFQSLPDAWAIDQLFPVMPVHRLTEFPSRKAVISDITCDSDGRIDKFIDPQGMRTSLDLHPLVDGDEYYLGVFLV
;
A
#
# COMPACT_ATOMS: atom_id res chain seq x y z
N ASN A 1 -5.75 -13.10 9.80
CA ASN A 1 -7.10 -12.55 9.65
C ASN A 1 -7.10 -11.12 10.16
N TYR A 2 -6.78 -10.15 9.28
CA TYR A 2 -7.00 -8.75 9.58
C TYR A 2 -8.50 -8.52 9.58
N VAL A 3 -9.05 -8.30 10.76
CA VAL A 3 -10.38 -7.73 10.87
C VAL A 3 -10.16 -6.23 10.82
N SER A 4 -10.52 -5.61 9.67
CA SER A 4 -10.68 -4.16 9.62
C SER A 4 -11.48 -3.73 10.84
N SER A 5 -11.11 -2.61 11.49
CA SER A 5 -11.87 -2.09 12.61
C SER A 5 -13.33 -2.01 12.19
N ARG A 6 -14.18 -2.83 12.79
CA ARG A 6 -15.60 -2.77 12.53
C ARG A 6 -16.10 -1.46 13.13
N ASN A 7 -16.65 -0.60 12.29
CA ASN A 7 -17.46 0.50 12.77
C ASN A 7 -18.72 -0.08 13.41
N TYR A 8 -18.81 -0.01 14.71
CA TYR A 8 -20.03 -0.24 15.46
C TYR A 8 -20.64 1.10 15.88
N SER A 9 -21.93 1.14 15.99
CA SER A 9 -22.63 2.34 16.46
C SER A 9 -22.36 2.57 17.96
N MET A 10 -22.59 3.79 18.44
CA MET A 10 -22.50 4.11 19.86
C MET A 10 -23.47 3.25 20.68
N ASP A 11 -24.67 3.00 20.13
CA ASP A 11 -25.68 2.17 20.79
C ASP A 11 -25.19 0.71 20.95
N GLU A 12 -24.59 0.15 19.90
CA GLU A 12 -24.00 -1.19 19.98
C GLU A 12 -22.87 -1.24 21.00
N TYR A 13 -21.96 -0.25 20.99
CA TYR A 13 -20.89 -0.18 21.99
C TYR A 13 -21.41 -0.12 23.42
N CYS A 14 -22.39 0.75 23.69
CA CYS A 14 -22.99 0.88 25.02
C CYS A 14 -23.72 -0.42 25.43
N THR A 15 -24.45 -1.04 24.50
CA THR A 15 -25.17 -2.28 24.74
C THR A 15 -24.21 -3.40 25.12
N ASP A 16 -23.16 -3.61 24.33
CA ASP A 16 -22.17 -4.66 24.57
C ASP A 16 -21.49 -4.54 25.94
N VAL A 17 -21.10 -3.31 26.30
CA VAL A 17 -20.45 -3.04 27.61
C VAL A 17 -21.44 -3.32 28.77
N VAL A 18 -22.66 -2.81 28.66
CA VAL A 18 -23.68 -2.98 29.70
C VAL A 18 -24.08 -4.45 29.84
N GLU A 19 -24.36 -5.15 28.74
CA GLU A 19 -24.75 -6.56 28.75
C GLU A 19 -23.64 -7.47 29.32
N ALA A 20 -22.39 -7.21 28.98
CA ALA A 20 -21.25 -7.96 29.50
C ALA A 20 -21.16 -7.84 31.03
N VAL A 21 -21.31 -6.63 31.57
CA VAL A 21 -21.28 -6.37 33.01
C VAL A 21 -22.50 -6.98 33.70
N MET A 22 -23.69 -6.75 33.20
CA MET A 22 -24.95 -7.26 33.75
C MET A 22 -24.95 -8.78 33.83
N THR A 23 -24.58 -9.47 32.75
CA THR A 23 -24.58 -10.94 32.69
C THR A 23 -23.77 -11.58 33.80
N ILE A 24 -22.60 -11.02 34.11
CA ILE A 24 -21.72 -11.53 35.16
C ILE A 24 -22.29 -11.23 36.54
N LEU A 25 -22.78 -10.01 36.76
CA LEU A 25 -23.28 -9.59 38.07
C LEU A 25 -24.61 -10.30 38.45
N ASP A 26 -25.50 -10.50 37.48
CA ASP A 26 -26.75 -11.23 37.66
C ASP A 26 -26.49 -12.71 38.06
N GLN A 27 -25.50 -13.36 37.42
CA GLN A 27 -25.10 -14.72 37.78
C GLN A 27 -24.58 -14.84 39.21
N GLN A 28 -24.00 -13.78 39.73
CA GLN A 28 -23.43 -13.73 41.07
C GLN A 28 -24.40 -13.13 42.13
N GLY A 29 -25.57 -12.65 41.71
CA GLY A 29 -26.51 -11.95 42.57
C GLY A 29 -25.99 -10.63 43.16
N ILE A 30 -25.15 -9.95 42.43
CA ILE A 30 -24.54 -8.67 42.82
C ILE A 30 -25.32 -7.52 42.20
N GLU A 31 -25.56 -6.47 42.98
CA GLU A 31 -26.24 -5.24 42.53
C GLU A 31 -25.42 -4.57 41.40
N HIS A 32 -26.12 -4.03 40.40
CA HIS A 32 -25.49 -3.36 39.25
C HIS A 32 -24.87 -2.01 39.69
N PRO A 33 -23.58 -1.78 39.38
CA PRO A 33 -22.92 -0.54 39.68
C PRO A 33 -23.23 0.54 38.64
N HIS A 34 -22.88 1.79 38.98
CA HIS A 34 -22.73 2.82 37.97
C HIS A 34 -21.47 2.57 37.15
N ILE A 35 -21.61 2.57 35.82
CA ILE A 35 -20.51 2.39 34.90
C ILE A 35 -19.98 3.77 34.46
N VAL A 36 -18.68 4.01 34.66
CA VAL A 36 -18.00 5.22 34.20
C VAL A 36 -16.90 4.76 33.23
N THR A 37 -16.91 5.26 32.02
CA THR A 37 -15.94 4.89 30.99
C THR A 37 -15.13 6.11 30.54
N GLU A 38 -13.85 5.90 30.25
CA GLU A 38 -13.03 6.84 29.51
C GLU A 38 -12.99 6.35 28.04
N SER A 39 -14.04 6.73 27.28
CA SER A 39 -14.18 6.28 25.90
C SER A 39 -13.47 7.24 24.96
N GLY A 40 -12.49 6.73 24.22
CA GLY A 40 -11.75 7.50 23.21
C GLY A 40 -12.49 7.54 21.87
N ARG A 41 -11.98 6.82 20.90
CA ARG A 41 -12.43 6.83 19.51
C ARG A 41 -13.93 6.57 19.33
N ALA A 42 -14.53 5.66 20.07
CA ALA A 42 -15.97 5.36 19.99
C ALA A 42 -16.87 6.59 20.18
N THR A 43 -16.42 7.55 20.98
CA THR A 43 -17.17 8.78 21.28
C THR A 43 -16.76 9.98 20.43
N VAL A 44 -15.48 10.09 20.07
CA VAL A 44 -14.92 11.32 19.50
C VAL A 44 -14.31 11.16 18.10
N ALA A 45 -14.24 9.96 17.53
CA ALA A 45 -13.65 9.76 16.20
C ALA A 45 -14.34 10.56 15.08
N TYR A 46 -15.63 10.86 15.21
CA TYR A 46 -16.37 11.68 14.24
C TYR A 46 -16.07 13.17 14.35
N TYR A 47 -15.29 13.56 15.36
CA TYR A 47 -15.05 14.96 15.67
C TYR A 47 -13.94 15.59 14.81
N SER A 48 -12.96 14.79 14.38
CA SER A 48 -11.78 15.30 13.71
C SER A 48 -11.50 14.60 12.38
N ILE A 49 -10.88 15.37 11.49
CA ILE A 49 -10.37 14.92 10.19
C ILE A 49 -8.95 15.46 10.08
N LEU A 50 -8.02 14.58 9.74
CA LEU A 50 -6.68 15.00 9.34
C LEU A 50 -6.70 15.37 7.86
N LEU A 51 -6.41 16.63 7.56
CA LEU A 51 -6.27 17.14 6.20
C LEU A 51 -4.81 17.46 5.93
N PHE A 52 -4.26 16.95 4.83
CA PHE A 52 -2.88 17.25 4.42
C PHE A 52 -2.76 17.38 2.91
N ASN A 53 -1.77 18.16 2.48
CA ASN A 53 -1.43 18.35 1.07
C ASN A 53 -0.42 17.29 0.62
N ILE A 54 -0.56 16.82 -0.61
CA ILE A 54 0.47 16.04 -1.30
C ILE A 54 1.47 17.02 -1.91
N LEU A 55 2.73 16.84 -1.56
CA LEU A 55 3.83 17.73 -1.98
C LEU A 55 4.50 17.26 -3.26
N ASP A 56 4.58 15.94 -3.45
CA ASP A 56 5.24 15.34 -4.61
C ASP A 56 4.80 13.88 -4.79
N VAL A 57 5.14 13.29 -5.91
CA VAL A 57 4.86 11.89 -6.23
C VAL A 57 6.08 11.21 -6.84
N SER A 58 6.44 10.06 -6.31
CA SER A 58 7.35 9.15 -6.98
C SER A 58 6.52 8.17 -7.80
N ILE A 59 6.54 8.34 -9.11
CA ILE A 59 5.82 7.47 -10.04
C ILE A 59 6.63 6.17 -10.19
N ALA A 60 5.98 5.04 -10.01
CA ALA A 60 6.57 3.75 -10.35
C ALA A 60 6.92 3.79 -11.85
N GLU A 61 8.22 3.72 -12.15
CA GLU A 61 8.71 3.90 -13.53
C GLU A 61 8.11 2.83 -14.46
N THR A 62 7.10 3.23 -15.19
CA THR A 62 6.52 2.43 -16.26
C THR A 62 7.05 2.94 -17.60
N GLY A 63 8.10 2.29 -18.12
CA GLY A 63 8.35 2.42 -19.55
C GLY A 63 9.52 3.30 -20.00
N GLU A 64 10.62 3.36 -19.28
CA GLU A 64 11.87 3.70 -19.96
C GLU A 64 12.15 2.62 -21.04
N SER A 65 12.47 3.07 -22.24
CA SER A 65 12.70 2.17 -23.37
C SER A 65 13.84 1.19 -23.06
N ILE A 66 13.50 -0.08 -23.04
CA ILE A 66 14.48 -1.16 -23.00
C ILE A 66 15.18 -1.18 -24.35
N PRO A 67 16.51 -1.26 -24.39
CA PRO A 67 17.23 -1.31 -25.66
C PRO A 67 16.90 -2.62 -26.43
N ASP A 68 16.62 -2.49 -27.71
CA ASP A 68 16.36 -3.65 -28.60
C ASP A 68 17.54 -4.62 -28.65
N VAL A 69 18.76 -4.10 -28.55
CA VAL A 69 20.00 -4.85 -28.56
C VAL A 69 20.77 -4.67 -27.26
N LEU A 70 21.08 -5.78 -26.60
CA LEU A 70 21.92 -5.75 -25.40
C LEU A 70 23.34 -5.31 -25.72
N PRO A 71 23.99 -4.48 -24.87
CA PRO A 71 25.43 -4.22 -24.95
C PRO A 71 26.23 -5.53 -24.86
N ALA A 72 27.43 -5.56 -25.46
CA ALA A 72 28.24 -6.76 -25.49
C ALA A 72 28.82 -7.20 -24.13
N ASP A 73 28.90 -6.27 -23.17
CA ASP A 73 29.45 -6.46 -21.82
C ASP A 73 28.39 -6.68 -20.74
N VAL A 74 27.21 -7.19 -21.11
CA VAL A 74 26.09 -7.35 -20.18
C VAL A 74 26.29 -8.59 -19.30
N PRO A 75 26.11 -8.48 -17.96
CA PRO A 75 26.14 -9.64 -17.07
C PRO A 75 25.01 -10.63 -17.36
N GLU A 76 25.28 -11.91 -17.09
CA GLU A 76 24.33 -13.02 -17.32
C GLU A 76 22.93 -12.77 -16.73
N PRO A 77 22.74 -12.24 -15.49
CA PRO A 77 21.41 -11.98 -14.94
C PRO A 77 20.57 -11.01 -15.79
N VAL A 78 21.18 -10.06 -16.51
CA VAL A 78 20.44 -9.16 -17.42
C VAL A 78 19.98 -9.91 -18.67
N VAL A 79 20.78 -10.84 -19.18
CA VAL A 79 20.39 -11.71 -20.31
C VAL A 79 19.18 -12.55 -19.89
N ASN A 80 19.25 -13.15 -18.70
CA ASN A 80 18.17 -13.96 -18.13
C ASN A 80 16.87 -13.14 -17.93
N LEU A 81 16.96 -11.91 -17.40
CA LEU A 81 15.80 -11.01 -17.28
C LEU A 81 15.17 -10.72 -18.65
N ARG A 82 15.97 -10.52 -19.70
CA ARG A 82 15.45 -10.36 -21.05
C ARG A 82 14.71 -11.61 -21.54
N GLU A 83 15.27 -12.80 -21.28
CA GLU A 83 14.63 -14.07 -21.65
C GLU A 83 13.31 -14.27 -20.90
N VAL A 84 13.26 -13.95 -19.61
CA VAL A 84 12.02 -13.95 -18.81
C VAL A 84 10.97 -13.05 -19.45
N LEU A 85 11.34 -11.81 -19.82
CA LEU A 85 10.40 -10.87 -20.45
C LEU A 85 9.88 -11.40 -21.79
N GLN A 86 10.75 -12.02 -22.60
CA GLN A 86 10.38 -12.58 -23.91
C GLN A 86 9.50 -13.83 -23.81
N GLY A 87 9.74 -14.67 -22.78
CA GLY A 87 9.01 -15.90 -22.52
C GLY A 87 7.72 -15.72 -21.70
N LEU A 88 7.42 -14.49 -21.22
CA LEU A 88 6.30 -14.21 -20.34
C LEU A 88 4.96 -14.42 -21.04
N SER A 89 4.10 -15.18 -20.40
CA SER A 89 2.75 -15.49 -20.85
C SER A 89 1.80 -15.66 -19.66
N VAL A 90 0.49 -15.64 -19.88
CA VAL A 90 -0.53 -15.86 -18.83
C VAL A 90 -0.32 -17.18 -18.04
N ARG A 91 0.37 -18.16 -18.63
CA ARG A 91 0.54 -19.49 -18.03
C ARG A 91 1.68 -19.60 -17.02
N ASN A 92 2.66 -18.69 -17.07
CA ASN A 92 3.90 -18.74 -16.29
C ASN A 92 4.19 -17.46 -15.49
N LEU A 93 3.14 -16.66 -15.17
CA LEU A 93 3.30 -15.37 -14.51
C LEU A 93 4.04 -15.47 -13.17
N GLN A 94 3.72 -16.48 -12.35
CA GLN A 94 4.34 -16.68 -11.05
C GLN A 94 5.82 -17.06 -11.18
N GLU A 95 6.14 -17.95 -12.11
CA GLU A 95 7.52 -18.32 -12.42
C GLU A 95 8.32 -17.11 -12.88
N CYS A 96 7.81 -16.35 -13.86
CA CYS A 96 8.44 -15.13 -14.34
C CYS A 96 8.64 -14.08 -13.24
N TYR A 97 7.71 -13.97 -12.30
CA TYR A 97 7.85 -13.08 -11.14
C TYR A 97 9.00 -13.50 -10.23
N ASN A 98 9.07 -14.79 -9.88
CA ASN A 98 10.11 -15.31 -9.01
C ASN A 98 11.51 -15.19 -9.67
N ASP A 99 11.61 -15.50 -10.95
CA ASP A 99 12.84 -15.36 -11.71
C ASP A 99 13.29 -13.90 -11.83
N ALA A 100 12.35 -12.98 -12.07
CA ALA A 100 12.64 -11.55 -12.13
C ALA A 100 13.17 -11.02 -10.78
N VAL A 101 12.57 -11.41 -9.67
CA VAL A 101 13.05 -11.05 -8.33
C VAL A 101 14.44 -11.62 -8.07
N TYR A 102 14.66 -12.90 -8.40
CA TYR A 102 15.93 -13.58 -8.21
C TYR A 102 17.07 -12.86 -8.97
N TYR A 103 16.91 -12.62 -10.27
CA TYR A 103 17.95 -12.01 -11.09
C TYR A 103 18.19 -10.54 -10.74
N ARG A 104 17.16 -9.80 -10.33
CA ARG A 104 17.31 -8.43 -9.81
C ARG A 104 18.15 -8.42 -8.54
N ASP A 105 17.88 -9.33 -7.61
CA ASP A 105 18.60 -9.39 -6.33
C ASP A 105 20.03 -9.88 -6.53
N GLU A 106 20.29 -10.80 -7.46
CA GLU A 106 21.63 -11.17 -7.89
C GLU A 106 22.39 -9.96 -8.44
N MET A 107 21.79 -9.16 -9.32
CA MET A 107 22.40 -7.93 -9.83
C MET A 107 22.72 -6.91 -8.73
N ARG A 108 21.86 -6.78 -7.71
CA ARG A 108 22.13 -5.94 -6.54
C ARG A 108 23.33 -6.41 -5.77
N GLN A 109 23.48 -7.71 -5.55
CA GLN A 109 24.64 -8.30 -4.88
C GLN A 109 25.93 -8.11 -5.69
N LEU A 110 25.88 -8.31 -7.01
CA LEU A 110 27.01 -8.04 -7.89
C LEU A 110 27.42 -6.56 -7.86
N PHE A 111 26.45 -5.65 -7.77
CA PHE A 111 26.72 -4.21 -7.66
C PHE A 111 27.37 -3.85 -6.31
N ILE A 112 26.83 -4.36 -5.20
CA ILE A 112 27.38 -4.12 -3.85
C ILE A 112 28.83 -4.64 -3.76
N THR A 113 29.13 -5.74 -4.42
CA THR A 113 30.49 -6.33 -4.45
C THR A 113 31.41 -5.70 -5.51
N GLY A 114 30.96 -4.66 -6.23
CA GLY A 114 31.75 -3.95 -7.23
C GLY A 114 32.03 -4.74 -8.52
N ARG A 115 31.29 -5.80 -8.80
CA ARG A 115 31.46 -6.67 -9.97
C ARG A 115 30.74 -6.15 -11.21
N VAL A 116 29.75 -5.28 -11.05
CA VAL A 116 28.98 -4.67 -12.13
C VAL A 116 28.90 -3.16 -11.94
N THR A 117 28.75 -2.44 -13.03
CA THR A 117 28.62 -0.99 -13.06
C THR A 117 27.20 -0.55 -12.72
N LEU A 118 27.01 0.72 -12.31
CA LEU A 118 25.70 1.32 -12.11
C LEU A 118 24.83 1.22 -13.38
N ARG A 119 25.43 1.42 -14.56
CA ARG A 119 24.72 1.32 -15.84
C ARG A 119 24.15 -0.08 -16.08
N GLN A 120 24.91 -1.13 -15.76
CA GLN A 120 24.45 -2.52 -15.90
C GLN A 120 23.35 -2.84 -14.89
N ARG A 121 23.49 -2.34 -13.65
CA ARG A 121 22.42 -2.47 -12.64
C ARG A 121 21.13 -1.76 -13.07
N THR A 122 21.21 -0.51 -13.53
CA THR A 122 20.04 0.23 -14.02
C THR A 122 19.35 -0.50 -15.18
N LEU A 123 20.13 -1.13 -16.07
CA LEU A 123 19.56 -1.93 -17.15
C LEU A 123 18.78 -3.15 -16.63
N ALA A 124 19.29 -3.83 -15.60
CA ALA A 124 18.57 -4.91 -14.94
C ALA A 124 17.27 -4.41 -14.27
N ASP A 125 17.32 -3.28 -13.57
CA ASP A 125 16.13 -2.68 -12.95
C ASP A 125 15.07 -2.32 -14.02
N LYS A 126 15.46 -1.82 -15.20
CA LYS A 126 14.55 -1.57 -16.33
C LYS A 126 13.85 -2.85 -16.82
N TYR A 127 14.58 -3.93 -17.02
CA TYR A 127 13.98 -5.22 -17.38
C TYR A 127 13.07 -5.75 -16.29
N PHE A 128 13.48 -5.65 -15.03
CA PHE A 128 12.64 -6.05 -13.89
C PHE A 128 11.29 -5.32 -13.91
N TRP A 129 11.30 -4.00 -14.00
CA TRP A 129 10.06 -3.22 -14.03
C TRP A 129 9.20 -3.50 -15.25
N ALA A 130 9.81 -3.75 -16.42
CA ALA A 130 9.05 -4.16 -17.61
C ALA A 130 8.37 -5.52 -17.41
N ILE A 131 9.04 -6.48 -16.77
CA ILE A 131 8.45 -7.78 -16.42
C ILE A 131 7.28 -7.59 -15.46
N ILE A 132 7.46 -6.82 -14.37
CA ILE A 132 6.41 -6.58 -13.36
C ILE A 132 5.17 -5.91 -13.99
N ASN A 133 5.37 -4.89 -14.83
CA ASN A 133 4.27 -4.25 -15.55
C ASN A 133 3.53 -5.23 -16.46
N ARG A 134 4.28 -6.03 -17.22
CA ARG A 134 3.69 -7.03 -18.11
C ARG A 134 2.94 -8.11 -17.34
N ILE A 135 3.44 -8.53 -16.17
CA ILE A 135 2.73 -9.46 -15.29
C ILE A 135 1.43 -8.84 -14.79
N ALA A 136 1.43 -7.56 -14.39
CA ALA A 136 0.24 -6.87 -13.93
C ALA A 136 -0.83 -6.80 -15.04
N GLU A 137 -0.46 -6.48 -16.28
CA GLU A 137 -1.37 -6.49 -17.43
C GLU A 137 -1.95 -7.89 -17.71
N GLU A 138 -1.11 -8.92 -17.68
CA GLU A 138 -1.54 -10.29 -17.99
C GLU A 138 -2.34 -10.92 -16.82
N LYS A 139 -2.08 -10.49 -15.57
CA LYS A 139 -2.80 -10.91 -14.36
C LYS A 139 -4.29 -10.61 -14.46
N GLU A 140 -4.67 -9.47 -15.04
CA GLU A 140 -6.09 -9.08 -15.26
C GLU A 140 -6.89 -10.11 -16.06
N LYS A 141 -6.21 -10.96 -16.83
CA LYS A 141 -6.85 -12.02 -17.65
C LYS A 141 -7.08 -13.30 -16.86
N LEU A 142 -6.56 -13.40 -15.63
CA LEU A 142 -6.70 -14.58 -14.78
C LEU A 142 -8.05 -14.58 -14.06
N LYS A 143 -8.69 -15.75 -13.98
CA LYS A 143 -9.90 -15.95 -13.17
C LYS A 143 -9.60 -15.97 -11.66
N HIS A 144 -8.39 -16.39 -11.30
CA HIS A 144 -7.90 -16.44 -9.92
C HIS A 144 -6.46 -15.99 -9.90
N THR A 145 -6.15 -15.01 -9.08
CA THR A 145 -4.79 -14.48 -8.91
C THR A 145 -4.06 -15.31 -7.84
N PRO A 146 -2.88 -15.87 -8.14
CA PRO A 146 -2.02 -16.49 -7.13
C PRO A 146 -1.67 -15.50 -6.02
N LYS A 147 -1.47 -16.01 -4.79
CA LYS A 147 -1.16 -15.14 -3.62
C LYS A 147 0.11 -14.32 -3.82
N GLU A 148 1.11 -14.89 -4.44
CA GLU A 148 2.39 -14.26 -4.73
C GLU A 148 2.27 -13.07 -5.70
N LEU A 149 1.23 -13.07 -6.53
CA LEU A 149 0.93 -11.98 -7.46
C LEU A 149 -0.10 -10.96 -6.90
N ALA A 150 -0.64 -11.21 -5.70
CA ALA A 150 -1.63 -10.31 -5.10
C ALA A 150 -1.02 -8.93 -4.75
N ASP A 151 0.26 -8.92 -4.37
CA ASP A 151 0.97 -7.72 -3.93
C ASP A 151 1.65 -6.94 -5.07
N ILE A 152 1.52 -7.39 -6.31
CA ILE A 152 2.12 -6.68 -7.47
C ILE A 152 1.56 -5.27 -7.61
N ASP A 153 0.28 -5.08 -7.36
CA ASP A 153 -0.35 -3.76 -7.47
C ASP A 153 0.23 -2.76 -6.45
N SER A 154 0.59 -3.24 -5.25
CA SER A 154 1.27 -2.40 -4.26
C SER A 154 2.72 -2.11 -4.65
N THR A 155 3.38 -3.05 -5.33
CA THR A 155 4.75 -2.86 -5.85
C THR A 155 4.79 -1.82 -6.98
N LEU A 156 3.74 -1.74 -7.78
CA LEU A 156 3.57 -0.77 -8.87
C LEU A 156 2.86 0.52 -8.45
N ALA A 157 2.44 0.62 -7.18
CA ALA A 157 1.78 1.82 -6.70
C ALA A 157 2.76 3.00 -6.64
N ASP A 158 2.28 4.16 -7.08
CA ASP A 158 3.00 5.41 -6.91
C ASP A 158 3.11 5.76 -5.42
N ILE A 159 4.16 6.49 -5.06
CA ILE A 159 4.33 6.98 -3.69
C ILE A 159 3.97 8.47 -3.68
N TYR A 160 2.89 8.81 -2.98
CA TYR A 160 2.42 10.18 -2.79
C TYR A 160 2.93 10.69 -1.45
N TYR A 161 3.77 11.73 -1.48
CA TYR A 161 4.39 12.32 -0.29
C TYR A 161 3.49 13.39 0.32
N GLY A 162 2.96 13.10 1.51
CA GLY A 162 2.06 14.00 2.23
C GLY A 162 2.78 14.88 3.24
N ASN A 163 2.31 16.12 3.38
CA ASN A 163 2.82 17.08 4.37
C ASN A 163 2.24 16.78 5.76
N PHE A 164 2.64 15.66 6.35
CA PHE A 164 2.24 15.26 7.71
C PHE A 164 3.26 14.27 8.28
N SER A 165 3.06 13.84 9.52
CA SER A 165 3.77 12.71 10.13
C SER A 165 2.79 11.66 10.58
N VAL A 166 2.96 10.42 10.12
CA VAL A 166 2.16 9.28 10.59
C VAL A 166 2.28 9.12 12.11
N PHE A 167 3.50 9.23 12.64
CA PHE A 167 3.80 9.03 14.06
C PHE A 167 3.13 10.04 14.98
N GLN A 168 2.96 11.29 14.53
CA GLN A 168 2.32 12.35 15.31
C GLN A 168 0.83 12.44 15.07
N SER A 169 0.39 12.33 13.81
CA SER A 169 -0.99 12.61 13.42
C SER A 169 -1.86 11.35 13.36
N LEU A 170 -1.25 10.17 13.11
CA LEU A 170 -1.93 8.89 12.99
C LEU A 170 -1.16 7.78 13.73
N PRO A 171 -0.84 7.97 15.02
CA PRO A 171 -0.01 7.01 15.76
C PRO A 171 -0.60 5.60 15.78
N ASP A 172 -1.91 5.47 15.81
CA ASP A 172 -2.59 4.19 15.84
C ASP A 172 -2.48 3.42 14.50
N ALA A 173 -2.31 4.13 13.37
CA ALA A 173 -2.05 3.47 12.09
C ALA A 173 -0.73 2.69 12.13
N TRP A 174 0.29 3.29 12.77
CA TRP A 174 1.62 2.68 12.92
C TRP A 174 1.69 1.69 14.09
N ALA A 175 1.17 2.09 15.27
CA ALA A 175 1.38 1.33 16.51
C ALA A 175 0.53 0.05 16.59
N ILE A 176 -0.68 0.05 16.05
CA ILE A 176 -1.66 -1.03 16.18
C ILE A 176 -2.34 -1.42 14.86
N ASP A 177 -1.79 -1.00 13.72
CA ASP A 177 -2.37 -1.26 12.39
C ASP A 177 -3.83 -0.79 12.24
N GLN A 178 -4.22 0.30 12.93
CA GLN A 178 -5.56 0.86 12.80
C GLN A 178 -5.78 1.39 11.39
N LEU A 179 -6.83 0.94 10.74
CA LEU A 179 -7.23 1.45 9.44
C LEU A 179 -8.15 2.67 9.59
N PHE A 180 -7.89 3.69 8.79
CA PHE A 180 -8.70 4.89 8.70
C PHE A 180 -9.26 5.05 7.29
N PRO A 181 -10.47 5.57 7.10
CA PRO A 181 -10.94 5.98 5.79
C PRO A 181 -10.08 7.12 5.24
N VAL A 182 -9.54 6.95 4.04
CA VAL A 182 -8.71 7.96 3.37
C VAL A 182 -9.28 8.23 1.99
N MET A 183 -9.43 9.52 1.63
CA MET A 183 -9.89 9.89 0.29
C MET A 183 -9.44 11.30 -0.09
N PRO A 184 -9.37 11.63 -1.39
CA PRO A 184 -9.28 13.01 -1.83
C PRO A 184 -10.49 13.82 -1.35
N VAL A 185 -10.27 15.10 -1.00
CA VAL A 185 -11.36 16.02 -0.59
C VAL A 185 -11.79 16.97 -1.71
N HIS A 186 -11.18 16.86 -2.87
CA HIS A 186 -11.53 17.58 -4.10
C HIS A 186 -11.34 16.71 -5.33
N ARG A 187 -11.70 17.22 -6.53
CA ARG A 187 -11.68 16.46 -7.80
C ARG A 187 -12.56 15.19 -7.76
N LEU A 188 -13.63 15.21 -6.95
CA LEU A 188 -14.49 14.04 -6.67
C LEU A 188 -15.32 13.59 -7.88
N THR A 189 -15.39 14.39 -8.93
CA THR A 189 -16.06 14.07 -10.21
C THR A 189 -15.10 13.51 -11.27
N GLU A 190 -13.80 13.50 -10.97
CA GLU A 190 -12.77 12.96 -11.86
C GLU A 190 -12.50 11.49 -11.53
N PHE A 191 -12.12 10.71 -12.54
CA PHE A 191 -11.74 9.32 -12.32
C PHE A 191 -10.31 9.23 -11.76
N PRO A 192 -10.10 8.61 -10.60
CA PRO A 192 -8.77 8.44 -10.01
C PRO A 192 -8.02 7.31 -10.73
N SER A 193 -7.12 7.67 -11.63
CA SER A 193 -6.46 6.74 -12.56
C SER A 193 -5.13 6.16 -12.04
N ARG A 194 -4.67 6.56 -10.84
CA ARG A 194 -3.40 6.11 -10.27
C ARG A 194 -3.63 5.23 -9.05
N LYS A 195 -2.87 4.13 -8.95
CA LYS A 195 -2.76 3.34 -7.72
C LYS A 195 -1.63 3.92 -6.88
N ALA A 196 -1.87 4.20 -5.60
CA ALA A 196 -0.92 4.90 -4.76
C ALA A 196 -0.85 4.36 -3.34
N VAL A 197 0.32 4.50 -2.74
CA VAL A 197 0.54 4.48 -1.29
C VAL A 197 0.90 5.89 -0.84
N ILE A 198 0.64 6.21 0.43
CA ILE A 198 0.92 7.53 0.99
C ILE A 198 2.13 7.39 1.92
N SER A 199 3.13 8.23 1.71
CA SER A 199 4.29 8.33 2.60
C SER A 199 4.30 9.70 3.27
N ASP A 200 4.69 9.76 4.53
CA ASP A 200 4.98 11.02 5.19
C ASP A 200 6.40 11.52 4.81
N ILE A 201 6.74 12.73 5.26
CA ILE A 201 8.09 13.29 5.11
C ILE A 201 8.73 13.37 6.49
N THR A 202 9.18 12.22 6.97
CA THR A 202 9.97 12.09 8.20
C THR A 202 11.30 11.40 7.89
N CYS A 203 12.17 11.30 8.89
CA CYS A 203 13.44 10.58 8.74
C CYS A 203 13.28 9.04 8.82
N ASP A 204 12.09 8.55 9.12
CA ASP A 204 11.80 7.13 9.29
C ASP A 204 11.08 6.57 8.05
N SER A 205 11.58 5.46 7.52
CA SER A 205 11.00 4.79 6.35
C SER A 205 9.65 4.11 6.63
N ASP A 206 9.28 3.94 7.91
CA ASP A 206 8.00 3.35 8.31
C ASP A 206 6.84 4.35 8.30
N GLY A 207 7.11 5.64 8.05
CA GLY A 207 6.12 6.71 7.96
C GLY A 207 5.27 6.62 6.68
N ARG A 208 4.47 5.55 6.54
CA ARG A 208 3.64 5.33 5.34
C ARG A 208 2.28 4.71 5.69
N ILE A 209 1.31 4.97 4.82
CA ILE A 209 0.00 4.33 4.82
C ILE A 209 -0.09 3.51 3.53
N ASP A 210 -0.07 2.19 3.67
CA ASP A 210 -0.14 1.22 2.57
C ASP A 210 -1.25 0.18 2.77
N LYS A 211 -2.12 0.42 3.74
CA LYS A 211 -3.30 -0.40 4.04
C LYS A 211 -4.52 0.52 4.11
N PHE A 212 -5.52 0.23 3.31
CA PHE A 212 -6.71 1.06 3.17
C PHE A 212 -7.98 0.24 3.34
N ILE A 213 -9.03 0.86 3.85
CA ILE A 213 -10.35 0.25 3.99
C ILE A 213 -10.95 0.03 2.60
N ASP A 214 -11.48 -1.16 2.39
CA ASP A 214 -12.23 -1.54 1.20
C ASP A 214 -13.55 -2.22 1.61
N PRO A 215 -14.64 -2.08 0.87
CA PRO A 215 -15.90 -2.78 1.16
C PRO A 215 -15.76 -4.30 1.26
N GLN A 216 -14.75 -4.88 0.63
CA GLN A 216 -14.45 -6.31 0.65
C GLN A 216 -13.38 -6.68 1.69
N GLY A 217 -12.91 -5.72 2.50
CA GLY A 217 -11.92 -5.92 3.54
C GLY A 217 -10.82 -4.86 3.57
N MET A 218 -9.64 -5.18 3.09
CA MET A 218 -8.47 -4.31 3.06
C MET A 218 -7.83 -4.36 1.67
N ARG A 219 -7.35 -3.22 1.19
CA ARG A 219 -6.54 -3.11 -0.03
C ARG A 219 -5.19 -2.46 0.28
N THR A 220 -4.18 -2.74 -0.55
CA THR A 220 -2.79 -2.29 -0.37
C THR A 220 -2.44 -1.04 -1.19
N SER A 221 -3.41 -0.45 -1.87
CA SER A 221 -3.25 0.80 -2.60
C SER A 221 -4.56 1.58 -2.60
N LEU A 222 -4.47 2.89 -2.72
CA LEU A 222 -5.59 3.81 -2.84
C LEU A 222 -5.67 4.33 -4.29
N ASP A 223 -6.89 4.50 -4.80
CA ASP A 223 -7.08 5.14 -6.10
C ASP A 223 -6.99 6.65 -5.95
N LEU A 224 -6.01 7.28 -6.60
CA LEU A 224 -5.77 8.72 -6.57
C LEU A 224 -5.72 9.32 -7.98
N HIS A 225 -5.85 10.64 -8.05
CA HIS A 225 -5.72 11.39 -9.29
C HIS A 225 -4.25 11.70 -9.58
N PRO A 226 -3.82 11.77 -10.84
CA PRO A 226 -2.49 12.26 -11.18
C PRO A 226 -2.25 13.65 -10.56
N LEU A 227 -1.06 13.83 -9.98
CA LEU A 227 -0.64 15.14 -9.50
C LEU A 227 -0.43 16.07 -10.72
N VAL A 228 -0.92 17.29 -10.63
CA VAL A 228 -0.75 18.32 -11.63
C VAL A 228 0.24 19.35 -11.09
N ASP A 229 1.29 19.63 -11.83
CA ASP A 229 2.34 20.57 -11.41
C ASP A 229 1.76 21.97 -11.14
N GLY A 230 2.05 22.50 -9.96
CA GLY A 230 1.55 23.78 -9.50
C GLY A 230 0.16 23.76 -8.84
N ASP A 231 -0.54 22.64 -8.85
CA ASP A 231 -1.84 22.49 -8.19
C ASP A 231 -1.69 21.84 -6.80
N GLU A 232 -2.51 22.29 -5.85
CA GLU A 232 -2.62 21.66 -4.54
C GLU A 232 -3.50 20.40 -4.63
N TYR A 233 -3.09 19.33 -3.95
CA TYR A 233 -3.84 18.09 -3.89
C TYR A 233 -3.99 17.59 -2.46
N TYR A 234 -5.19 17.78 -1.91
CA TYR A 234 -5.48 17.48 -0.51
C TYR A 234 -6.15 16.11 -0.34
N LEU A 235 -5.65 15.36 0.63
CA LEU A 235 -6.28 14.13 1.14
C LEU A 235 -6.81 14.36 2.55
N GLY A 236 -7.95 13.73 2.85
CA GLY A 236 -8.54 13.65 4.18
C GLY A 236 -8.44 12.25 4.75
N VAL A 237 -8.04 12.14 6.01
CA VAL A 237 -8.13 10.94 6.82
C VAL A 237 -9.24 11.17 7.85
N PHE A 238 -10.21 10.29 7.87
CA PHE A 238 -11.42 10.44 8.67
C PHE A 238 -11.40 9.51 9.88
N LEU A 239 -12.14 9.86 10.91
CA LEU A 239 -12.27 9.10 12.15
C LEU A 239 -10.94 9.01 12.93
N VAL A 240 -10.19 10.09 12.91
CA VAL A 240 -8.88 10.22 13.59
C VAL A 240 -9.05 10.48 15.07
#